data_379fa3df925a0ed2aacedb072bf8a474
#
_entry.id   379fa3df925a0ed2aacedb072bf8a474
#
_cell.length_a   1.000
_cell.length_b   1.000
_cell.length_c   1.000
_cell.angle_alpha   90.00
_cell.angle_beta   90.00
_cell.angle_gamma   90.00
#
_symmetry.space_group_name_H-M   'P 1'
#
loop_
_entity.id
_entity.type
_entity.pdbx_description
1 polymer ?
#
loop_
_entity_poly.entity_id
_entity_poly.type
_entity_poly.pdbx_seq_one_letter_code
_entity_poly.pdbx_strand_id
1 'polypeptide(L)'
;MLVAIATEYNNALLVIENANMGWNTIQIVIDKGYQNLYYSPKGDAGTSAEAFLAKGYDVTDTSKMVPGFTMSMKTRPLTIGKLDAYMREKSVIIQGKRTLEELRTFIWKNGRAEAQIGYNDDLVMSLATGCYVRDTALKFTYS
;
A
#
# COMPACT_ATOMS: atom_id res chain seq x y z
N MET A 1 -9.15 -6.33 16.36
CA MET A 1 -9.07 -7.49 15.44
C MET A 1 -7.89 -7.41 14.50
N LEU A 2 -7.70 -6.30 13.78
CA LEU A 2 -6.59 -6.13 12.84
C LEU A 2 -5.20 -6.30 13.49
N VAL A 3 -5.00 -5.68 14.66
CA VAL A 3 -3.74 -5.79 15.42
C VAL A 3 -3.49 -7.23 15.86
N ALA A 4 -4.52 -7.95 16.28
CA ALA A 4 -4.39 -9.36 16.67
C ALA A 4 -3.94 -10.22 15.50
N ILE A 5 -4.53 -10.03 14.31
CA ILE A 5 -4.16 -10.75 13.09
C ILE A 5 -2.71 -10.44 12.72
N ALA A 6 -2.33 -9.17 12.69
CA ALA A 6 -0.97 -8.77 12.35
C ALA A 6 0.07 -9.35 13.31
N THR A 7 -0.27 -9.45 14.59
CA THR A 7 0.58 -10.07 15.61
C THR A 7 0.75 -11.56 15.34
N GLU A 8 -0.33 -12.27 14.99
CA GLU A 8 -0.28 -13.69 14.62
C GLU A 8 0.60 -13.94 13.39
N TYR A 9 0.61 -13.01 12.44
CA TYR A 9 1.47 -13.06 11.26
C TYR A 9 2.87 -12.50 11.55
N ASN A 10 3.39 -12.78 12.71
CA ASN A 10 4.76 -12.43 13.12
C ASN A 10 4.99 -10.91 13.13
N ASN A 11 4.07 -10.18 13.71
CA ASN A 11 4.10 -8.71 13.76
C ASN A 11 4.23 -8.08 12.37
N ALA A 12 3.38 -8.53 11.47
CA ALA A 12 3.39 -8.08 10.08
C ALA A 12 3.28 -6.56 9.95
N LEU A 13 3.90 -6.03 8.92
CA LEU A 13 3.75 -4.62 8.58
C LEU A 13 2.29 -4.35 8.17
N LEU A 14 1.63 -3.46 8.91
CA LEU A 14 0.28 -3.01 8.59
C LEU A 14 0.33 -1.83 7.63
N VAL A 15 -0.32 -1.99 6.49
CA VAL A 15 -0.46 -0.94 5.49
C VAL A 15 -1.94 -0.62 5.32
N ILE A 16 -2.34 0.53 5.81
CA ILE A 16 -3.74 0.96 5.80
C ILE A 16 -3.85 2.22 4.96
N GLU A 17 -4.76 2.23 4.00
CA GLU A 17 -5.00 3.43 3.20
C GLU A 17 -5.58 4.54 4.09
N ASN A 18 -4.91 5.69 4.10
CA ASN A 18 -5.26 6.81 4.97
C ASN A 18 -6.30 7.75 4.34
N ALA A 19 -7.44 7.19 3.95
CA ALA A 19 -8.56 7.94 3.38
C ALA A 19 -9.86 7.49 4.04
N ASN A 20 -10.79 8.42 4.21
CA ASN A 20 -12.11 8.14 4.75
C ASN A 20 -12.05 7.38 6.08
N MET A 21 -12.65 6.19 6.13
CA MET A 21 -12.67 5.35 7.35
C MET A 21 -11.29 4.81 7.73
N GLY A 22 -10.34 4.81 6.81
CA GLY A 22 -8.97 4.36 7.08
C GLY A 22 -8.31 5.14 8.20
N TRP A 23 -8.58 6.42 8.31
CA TRP A 23 -8.04 7.25 9.41
C TRP A 23 -8.46 6.75 10.79
N ASN A 24 -9.72 6.34 10.94
CA ASN A 24 -10.21 5.79 12.22
C ASN A 24 -9.51 4.48 12.56
N THR A 25 -9.34 3.61 11.56
CA THR A 25 -8.64 2.34 11.73
C THR A 25 -7.19 2.58 12.14
N ILE A 26 -6.50 3.51 11.49
CA ILE A 26 -5.12 3.88 11.81
C ILE A 26 -5.03 4.38 13.25
N GLN A 27 -5.94 5.24 13.67
CA GLN A 27 -5.95 5.78 15.03
C GLN A 27 -6.09 4.66 16.07
N ILE A 28 -6.97 3.69 15.82
CA ILE A 28 -7.15 2.52 16.70
C ILE A 28 -5.85 1.71 16.80
N VAL A 29 -5.18 1.50 15.67
CA VAL A 29 -3.90 0.77 15.63
C VAL A 29 -2.83 1.48 16.45
N ILE A 30 -2.73 2.80 16.30
CA ILE A 30 -1.79 3.63 17.07
C ILE A 30 -2.11 3.57 18.56
N ASP A 31 -3.39 3.72 18.92
CA ASP A 31 -3.83 3.71 20.32
C ASP A 31 -3.55 2.36 21.00
N LYS A 32 -3.56 1.28 20.24
CA LYS A 32 -3.18 -0.06 20.74
C LYS A 32 -1.67 -0.27 20.86
N GLY A 33 -0.87 0.71 20.46
CA GLY A 33 0.59 0.65 20.55
C GLY A 33 1.26 -0.27 19.53
N TYR A 34 0.60 -0.60 18.43
CA TYR A 34 1.20 -1.44 17.40
C TYR A 34 2.31 -0.70 16.68
N GLN A 35 3.53 -1.26 16.70
CA GLN A 35 4.73 -0.57 16.24
C GLN A 35 4.96 -0.64 14.72
N ASN A 36 4.59 -1.75 14.09
CA ASN A 36 4.91 -2.01 12.69
C ASN A 36 3.82 -1.52 11.74
N LEU A 37 3.60 -0.22 11.74
CA LEU A 37 2.63 0.48 10.90
C LEU A 37 3.38 1.25 9.81
N TYR A 38 2.90 1.16 8.58
CA TYR A 38 3.47 1.87 7.45
C TYR A 38 3.13 3.37 7.50
N TYR A 39 4.13 4.20 7.17
CA TYR A 39 4.00 5.65 7.05
C TYR A 39 4.36 6.10 5.65
N SER A 40 3.61 7.05 5.11
CA SER A 40 3.88 7.66 3.81
C SER A 40 4.59 8.98 3.97
N PRO A 41 5.44 9.39 2.99
CA PRO A 41 6.02 10.73 2.97
C PRO A 41 4.94 11.81 2.86
N LYS A 42 5.16 12.95 3.51
CA LYS A 42 4.27 14.12 3.39
C LYS A 42 4.58 14.95 2.15
N GLY A 43 3.53 15.43 1.50
CA GLY A 43 3.62 16.48 0.47
C GLY A 43 4.71 16.22 -0.57
N ASP A 44 5.65 17.15 -0.67
CA ASP A 44 6.73 17.12 -1.66
C ASP A 44 7.85 16.14 -1.35
N ALA A 45 7.76 15.39 -0.27
CA ALA A 45 8.77 14.39 0.08
C ALA A 45 8.88 13.27 -0.98
N GLY A 46 7.88 13.17 -1.85
CA GLY A 46 7.86 12.18 -2.92
C GLY A 46 6.84 11.09 -2.67
N THR A 47 6.68 10.22 -3.66
CA THR A 47 5.68 9.15 -3.63
C THR A 47 6.26 7.79 -3.22
N SER A 48 7.59 7.72 -3.09
CA SER A 48 8.28 6.50 -2.71
C SER A 48 9.29 6.77 -1.60
N ALA A 49 9.69 5.73 -0.91
CA ALA A 49 10.74 5.82 0.09
C ALA A 49 12.07 6.29 -0.50
N GLU A 50 12.36 5.90 -1.73
CA GLU A 50 13.58 6.37 -2.43
C GLU A 50 13.54 7.88 -2.66
N ALA A 51 12.40 8.41 -3.12
CA ALA A 51 12.24 9.85 -3.31
C ALA A 51 12.34 10.60 -1.98
N PHE A 52 11.80 10.02 -0.92
CA PHE A 52 11.91 10.58 0.43
C PHE A 52 13.37 10.66 0.88
N LEU A 53 14.12 9.56 0.71
CA LEU A 53 15.54 9.51 1.05
C LEU A 53 16.38 10.47 0.19
N ALA A 54 16.08 10.55 -1.10
CA ALA A 54 16.80 11.42 -2.03
C ALA A 54 16.67 12.90 -1.68
N LYS A 55 15.61 13.29 -0.98
CA LYS A 55 15.43 14.65 -0.46
C LYS A 55 16.12 14.88 0.88
N GLY A 56 16.87 13.90 1.37
CA GLY A 56 17.63 14.03 2.62
C GLY A 56 16.83 13.87 3.89
N TYR A 57 15.62 13.35 3.81
CA TYR A 57 14.80 13.10 4.98
C TYR A 57 15.16 11.75 5.63
N ASP A 58 15.10 11.72 6.94
CA ASP A 58 15.21 10.47 7.68
C ASP A 58 13.87 9.76 7.67
N VAL A 59 13.85 8.50 7.23
CA VAL A 59 12.62 7.68 7.18
C VAL A 59 12.04 7.39 8.55
N THR A 60 12.83 7.55 9.61
CA THR A 60 12.35 7.41 10.99
C THR A 60 11.80 8.72 11.56
N ASP A 61 11.95 9.83 10.84
CA ASP A 61 11.45 11.14 11.26
C ASP A 61 9.95 11.24 10.95
N THR A 62 9.12 10.95 11.93
CA THR A 62 7.66 10.97 11.81
C THR A 62 7.09 12.36 11.53
N SER A 63 7.88 13.44 11.76
CA SER A 63 7.45 14.81 11.42
C SER A 63 7.33 15.03 9.92
N LYS A 64 8.02 14.21 9.12
CA LYS A 64 8.01 14.25 7.65
C LYS A 64 7.09 13.18 7.06
N MET A 65 6.39 12.43 7.87
CA MET A 65 5.58 11.29 7.48
C MET A 65 4.16 11.40 7.99
N VAL A 66 3.24 10.73 7.28
CA VAL A 66 1.85 10.57 7.73
C VAL A 66 1.56 9.07 7.85
N PRO A 67 0.88 8.63 8.93
CA PRO A 67 0.58 7.21 9.09
C PRO A 67 -0.33 6.71 7.97
N GLY A 68 -0.11 5.48 7.56
CA GLY A 68 -0.87 4.83 6.50
C GLY A 68 -0.29 5.05 5.12
N PHE A 69 -0.95 4.46 4.13
CA PHE A 69 -0.59 4.59 2.73
C PHE A 69 -1.47 5.65 2.06
N THR A 70 -0.85 6.65 1.44
CA THR A 70 -1.57 7.69 0.71
C THR A 70 -1.75 7.29 -0.74
N MET A 71 -2.98 6.92 -1.10
CA MET A 71 -3.33 6.65 -2.49
C MET A 71 -3.66 7.97 -3.18
N SER A 72 -2.99 8.24 -4.28
CA SER A 72 -3.14 9.48 -5.02
C SER A 72 -3.04 9.23 -6.53
N MET A 73 -3.20 10.27 -7.32
CA MET A 73 -2.99 10.20 -8.78
C MET A 73 -1.54 9.82 -9.12
N LYS A 74 -0.59 10.08 -8.22
CA LYS A 74 0.82 9.70 -8.39
C LYS A 74 1.10 8.27 -7.97
N THR A 75 0.57 7.85 -6.82
CA THR A 75 0.88 6.52 -6.25
C THR A 75 0.06 5.39 -6.86
N ARG A 76 -1.17 5.68 -7.28
CA ARG A 76 -2.03 4.65 -7.89
C ARG A 76 -1.39 3.97 -9.09
N PRO A 77 -0.87 4.68 -10.10
CA PRO A 77 -0.19 4.04 -11.23
C PRO A 77 1.04 3.24 -10.81
N LEU A 78 1.77 3.69 -9.79
CA LEU A 78 2.96 3.01 -9.30
C LEU A 78 2.62 1.66 -8.67
N THR A 79 1.54 1.59 -7.87
CA THR A 79 1.10 0.32 -7.27
C THR A 79 0.61 -0.65 -8.33
N ILE A 80 -0.15 -0.19 -9.30
CA ILE A 80 -0.66 -1.01 -10.40
C ILE A 80 0.50 -1.52 -11.26
N GLY A 81 1.49 -0.68 -11.53
CA GLY A 81 2.69 -1.07 -12.27
C GLY A 81 3.48 -2.16 -11.56
N LYS A 82 3.56 -2.11 -10.24
CA LYS A 82 4.21 -3.17 -9.45
C LYS A 82 3.45 -4.48 -9.53
N LEU A 83 2.13 -4.44 -9.41
CA LEU A 83 1.31 -5.64 -9.54
C LEU A 83 1.50 -6.26 -10.94
N ASP A 84 1.46 -5.44 -11.99
CA ASP A 84 1.66 -5.90 -13.36
C ASP A 84 3.03 -6.58 -13.52
N ALA A 85 4.09 -5.96 -13.02
CA ALA A 85 5.44 -6.53 -13.07
C ALA A 85 5.51 -7.86 -12.33
N TYR A 86 4.96 -7.95 -11.13
CA TYR A 86 4.96 -9.18 -10.34
C TYR A 86 4.18 -10.30 -11.01
N MET A 87 3.07 -9.98 -11.67
CA MET A 87 2.29 -10.97 -12.41
C MET A 87 3.05 -11.48 -13.62
N ARG A 88 3.72 -10.58 -14.37
CA ARG A 88 4.54 -10.97 -15.54
C ARG A 88 5.73 -11.82 -15.15
N GLU A 89 6.36 -11.51 -14.02
CA GLU A 89 7.51 -12.26 -13.50
C GLU A 89 7.11 -13.53 -12.75
N LYS A 90 5.80 -13.75 -12.59
CA LYS A 90 5.25 -14.86 -11.79
C LYS A 90 5.73 -14.86 -10.36
N SER A 91 5.96 -13.66 -9.81
CA SER A 91 6.42 -13.46 -8.44
C SER A 91 5.29 -13.39 -7.42
N VAL A 92 4.04 -13.32 -7.88
CA VAL A 92 2.86 -13.30 -7.03
C VAL A 92 1.91 -14.43 -7.43
N ILE A 93 1.35 -15.09 -6.42
CA ILE A 93 0.34 -16.13 -6.62
C ILE A 93 -0.96 -15.61 -6.01
N ILE A 94 -2.00 -15.49 -6.84
CA ILE A 94 -3.29 -15.01 -6.38
C ILE A 94 -4.14 -16.19 -5.93
N GLN A 95 -4.37 -16.27 -4.63
CA GLN A 95 -5.10 -17.38 -3.99
C GLN A 95 -6.61 -17.12 -3.92
N GLY A 96 -7.01 -15.84 -3.89
CA GLY A 96 -8.40 -15.48 -3.71
C GLY A 96 -9.18 -15.44 -5.00
N LYS A 97 -10.29 -16.20 -5.06
CA LYS A 97 -11.19 -16.20 -6.22
C LYS A 97 -11.76 -14.81 -6.48
N ARG A 98 -12.15 -14.09 -5.42
CA ARG A 98 -12.70 -12.74 -5.53
C ARG A 98 -11.70 -11.76 -6.15
N THR A 99 -10.43 -11.88 -5.79
CA THR A 99 -9.37 -11.04 -6.38
C THR A 99 -9.23 -11.30 -7.88
N LEU A 100 -9.30 -12.55 -8.30
CA LEU A 100 -9.27 -12.91 -9.72
C LEU A 100 -10.48 -12.35 -10.47
N GLU A 101 -11.65 -12.39 -9.87
CA GLU A 101 -12.86 -11.83 -10.46
C GLU A 101 -12.75 -10.32 -10.64
N GLU A 102 -12.21 -9.61 -9.66
CA GLU A 102 -11.95 -8.17 -9.76
C GLU A 102 -10.92 -7.85 -10.85
N LEU A 103 -9.86 -8.65 -10.98
CA LEU A 103 -8.87 -8.47 -12.05
C LEU A 103 -9.48 -8.61 -13.44
N ARG A 104 -10.43 -9.51 -13.63
CA ARG A 104 -11.09 -9.69 -14.94
C ARG A 104 -11.87 -8.47 -15.38
N THR A 105 -12.38 -7.68 -14.44
CA THR A 105 -13.16 -6.47 -14.70
C THR A 105 -12.37 -5.19 -14.52
N PHE A 106 -11.07 -5.30 -14.24
CA PHE A 106 -10.17 -4.18 -14.06
C PHE A 106 -9.70 -3.69 -15.44
N ILE A 107 -10.10 -2.49 -15.82
CA ILE A 107 -9.90 -1.97 -17.16
C ILE A 107 -9.15 -0.64 -17.16
N TRP A 108 -8.59 -0.32 -18.30
CA TRP A 108 -7.97 0.98 -18.56
C TRP A 108 -9.03 1.90 -19.16
N LYS A 109 -9.34 2.99 -18.46
CA LYS A 109 -10.37 3.95 -18.90
C LYS A 109 -9.93 5.37 -18.59
N ASN A 110 -9.99 6.24 -19.60
CA ASN A 110 -9.64 7.66 -19.47
C ASN A 110 -8.23 7.88 -18.86
N GLY A 111 -7.27 7.05 -19.26
CA GLY A 111 -5.90 7.13 -18.76
C GLY A 111 -5.72 6.59 -17.34
N ARG A 112 -6.72 5.88 -16.80
CA ARG A 112 -6.71 5.32 -15.46
C ARG A 112 -7.16 3.87 -15.47
N ALA A 113 -6.43 3.00 -14.77
CA ALA A 113 -6.84 1.62 -14.57
C ALA A 113 -7.81 1.55 -13.38
N GLU A 114 -8.99 1.03 -13.60
CA GLU A 114 -10.04 0.94 -12.59
C GLU A 114 -11.05 -0.17 -12.90
N ALA A 115 -11.90 -0.49 -11.93
CA ALA A 115 -12.99 -1.45 -12.15
C ALA A 115 -13.99 -0.90 -13.15
N GLN A 116 -14.59 -1.80 -13.94
CA GLN A 116 -15.74 -1.47 -14.78
C GLN A 116 -16.90 -0.98 -13.91
N ILE A 117 -17.79 -0.18 -14.51
CA ILE A 117 -19.00 0.31 -13.84
C ILE A 117 -19.79 -0.88 -13.28
N GLY A 118 -20.13 -0.82 -11.99
CA GLY A 118 -20.85 -1.89 -11.28
C GLY A 118 -19.96 -2.98 -10.69
N TYR A 119 -18.64 -2.87 -10.85
CA TYR A 119 -17.67 -3.80 -10.26
C TYR A 119 -16.75 -3.09 -9.26
N ASN A 120 -16.08 -3.86 -8.42
CA ASN A 120 -15.17 -3.35 -7.39
C ASN A 120 -13.72 -3.61 -7.78
N ASP A 121 -12.80 -2.80 -7.23
CA ASP A 121 -11.36 -2.99 -7.40
C ASP A 121 -10.60 -2.99 -6.06
N ASP A 122 -11.30 -3.11 -4.94
CA ASP A 122 -10.71 -3.01 -3.61
C ASP A 122 -9.62 -4.07 -3.35
N LEU A 123 -9.89 -5.31 -3.73
CA LEU A 123 -8.93 -6.41 -3.54
C LEU A 123 -7.74 -6.28 -4.49
N VAL A 124 -7.96 -5.84 -5.72
CA VAL A 124 -6.89 -5.57 -6.69
C VAL A 124 -6.00 -4.46 -6.16
N MET A 125 -6.57 -3.37 -5.68
CA MET A 125 -5.80 -2.24 -5.16
C MET A 125 -5.06 -2.60 -3.86
N SER A 126 -5.65 -3.40 -3.00
CA SER A 126 -5.00 -3.91 -1.79
C SER A 126 -3.77 -4.76 -2.15
N LEU A 127 -3.91 -5.67 -3.09
CA LEU A 127 -2.80 -6.50 -3.57
C LEU A 127 -1.72 -5.66 -4.23
N ALA A 128 -2.10 -4.70 -5.07
CA ALA A 128 -1.17 -3.79 -5.74
C ALA A 128 -0.36 -2.96 -4.72
N THR A 129 -1.03 -2.44 -3.71
CA THR A 129 -0.39 -1.70 -2.61
C THR A 129 0.60 -2.58 -1.87
N GLY A 130 0.23 -3.83 -1.59
CA GLY A 130 1.12 -4.80 -0.93
C GLY A 130 2.37 -5.07 -1.75
N CYS A 131 2.24 -5.25 -3.05
CA CYS A 131 3.38 -5.45 -3.96
C CYS A 131 4.32 -4.24 -3.96
N TYR A 132 3.78 -3.04 -4.01
CA TYR A 132 4.54 -1.80 -4.02
C TYR A 132 5.29 -1.59 -2.69
N VAL A 133 4.59 -1.75 -1.58
CA VAL A 133 5.15 -1.53 -0.24
C VAL A 133 6.20 -2.59 0.10
N ARG A 134 6.01 -3.83 -0.36
CA ARG A 134 6.98 -4.90 -0.11
C ARG A 134 8.39 -4.51 -0.56
N ASP A 135 8.54 -4.01 -1.77
CA ASP A 135 9.85 -3.60 -2.29
C ASP A 135 10.42 -2.43 -1.48
N THR A 136 9.58 -1.45 -1.17
CA THR A 136 9.97 -0.27 -0.41
C THR A 136 10.39 -0.64 1.01
N ALA A 137 9.62 -1.48 1.69
CA ALA A 137 9.90 -1.90 3.05
C ALA A 137 11.19 -2.72 3.15
N LEU A 138 11.43 -3.60 2.17
CA LEU A 138 12.65 -4.41 2.15
C LEU A 138 13.91 -3.56 2.04
N LYS A 139 13.87 -2.47 1.30
CA LYS A 139 15.01 -1.55 1.18
C LYS A 139 15.41 -0.97 2.54
N PHE A 140 14.46 -0.64 3.37
CA PHE A 140 14.73 -0.10 4.71
C PHE A 140 15.20 -1.17 5.70
N THR A 141 14.74 -2.39 5.53
CA THR A 141 15.09 -3.49 6.43
C THR A 141 16.52 -3.96 6.24
N TYR A 142 17.03 -3.90 5.01
CA TYR A 142 18.34 -4.47 4.65
C TYR A 142 19.40 -3.44 4.24
N SER A 143 19.07 -2.16 4.34
CA SER A 143 20.04 -1.10 3.97
C SER A 143 20.89 -0.63 5.16
#